data_5592b15654575e1c2a0b06ea3bf0547b
#
_entry.id   5592b15654575e1c2a0b06ea3bf0547b
#
_cell.length_a   1.000
_cell.length_b   1.000
_cell.length_c   1.000
_cell.angle_alpha   90.00
_cell.angle_beta   90.00
_cell.angle_gamma   90.00
#
_symmetry.space_group_name_H-M   'P 1'
#
loop_
_entity.id
_entity.type
_entity.pdbx_description
1 polymer ?
#
loop_
_entity_poly.entity_id
_entity_poly.type
_entity_poly.pdbx_seq_one_letter_code
_entity_poly.pdbx_strand_id
1 'polypeptide(L)'
;MDITSHGTSRMIIAQLTDIHLGYAPRGVPEELNLIRFERVLDRLFNGPNRPDLIILSGDITDRGDEASFAETARLLHNCPCPIWPMVGNHDDRQALISAFPQVRPADDGFLHYVLEPRLDLRVICLDTMESGRHGGAFCDVRARWLSARLNEAPNTPTVIFMHHPPIISGIDWMDPAPDEAWINRLRNVLTGQHQVEAIHCGHLHRHVTTSFAGIPLAVTPSVAPLVAMDLNPITPFVPDDRDIITAAPPSYALHCWDGNALVSHYEQVGDWQVLAKFDTGLQSMIMGMLAERE
;
A
#
# COMPACT_ATOMS: atom_id res chain seq x y z
N MET A 1 30.96 29.85 -1.22
CA MET A 1 30.15 29.53 -0.03
C MET A 1 29.65 28.13 -0.22
N ASP A 2 30.29 27.21 0.49
CA ASP A 2 29.87 25.79 0.47
C ASP A 2 28.56 25.63 1.26
N ILE A 3 27.47 25.46 0.54
CA ILE A 3 26.20 25.04 1.15
C ILE A 3 26.29 23.52 1.31
N THR A 4 26.99 23.09 2.35
CA THR A 4 26.82 21.72 2.84
C THR A 4 25.44 21.61 3.48
N SER A 5 24.43 21.34 2.67
CA SER A 5 23.15 20.85 3.16
C SER A 5 23.41 19.55 3.91
N HIS A 6 23.27 19.57 5.20
CA HIS A 6 23.09 18.35 6.00
C HIS A 6 21.69 17.81 5.67
N GLY A 7 21.47 17.41 4.43
CA GLY A 7 20.29 16.70 4.03
C GLY A 7 20.39 15.29 4.60
N THR A 8 19.63 15.00 5.65
CA THR A 8 19.24 13.61 5.90
C THR A 8 18.66 13.09 4.59
N SER A 9 19.33 12.11 3.99
CA SER A 9 18.92 11.58 2.69
C SER A 9 17.49 11.05 2.84
N ARG A 10 16.54 11.67 2.10
CA ARG A 10 15.13 11.27 2.09
C ARG A 10 15.03 9.82 1.68
N MET A 11 14.24 9.02 2.41
CA MET A 11 13.91 7.65 2.03
C MET A 11 12.56 7.61 1.33
N ILE A 12 12.45 6.87 0.25
CA ILE A 12 11.23 6.68 -0.53
C ILE A 12 10.80 5.22 -0.44
N ILE A 13 9.64 4.96 0.13
CA ILE A 13 8.97 3.67 0.13
C ILE A 13 7.88 3.71 -0.93
N ALA A 14 7.94 2.84 -1.94
CA ALA A 14 6.83 2.67 -2.87
C ALA A 14 5.86 1.62 -2.32
N GLN A 15 4.58 1.95 -2.31
CA GLN A 15 3.51 1.00 -2.03
C GLN A 15 2.75 0.70 -3.32
N LEU A 16 2.74 -0.59 -3.70
CA LEU A 16 1.88 -1.15 -4.73
C LEU A 16 0.90 -2.10 -4.03
N THR A 17 -0.35 -2.07 -4.43
CA THR A 17 -1.40 -2.87 -3.80
C THR A 17 -2.41 -3.36 -4.84
N ASP A 18 -3.10 -4.44 -4.52
CA ASP A 18 -4.23 -4.92 -5.31
C ASP A 18 -3.84 -5.04 -6.80
N ILE A 19 -2.82 -5.86 -7.07
CA ILE A 19 -2.32 -6.11 -8.43
C ILE A 19 -3.26 -7.07 -9.15
N HIS A 20 -3.79 -8.07 -8.43
CA HIS A 20 -4.69 -9.11 -8.92
C HIS A 20 -4.18 -9.73 -10.22
N LEU A 21 -2.92 -10.14 -10.25
CA LEU A 21 -2.37 -10.85 -11.40
C LEU A 21 -3.14 -12.16 -11.60
N GLY A 22 -3.53 -12.43 -12.84
CA GLY A 22 -4.42 -13.55 -13.17
C GLY A 22 -5.93 -13.22 -13.16
N TYR A 23 -6.31 -11.97 -12.89
CA TYR A 23 -7.70 -11.51 -13.01
C TYR A 23 -8.13 -11.49 -14.48
N ALA A 24 -9.10 -12.30 -14.82
CA ALA A 24 -9.61 -12.46 -16.18
C ALA A 24 -11.15 -12.46 -16.22
N PRO A 25 -11.80 -11.30 -16.01
CA PRO A 25 -13.24 -11.21 -16.06
C PRO A 25 -13.74 -11.38 -17.50
N ARG A 26 -14.98 -11.86 -17.64
CA ARG A 26 -15.58 -12.09 -18.95
C ARG A 26 -15.59 -10.81 -19.80
N GLY A 27 -15.01 -10.89 -21.01
CA GLY A 27 -14.98 -9.78 -21.96
C GLY A 27 -13.83 -8.79 -21.76
N VAL A 28 -12.92 -9.07 -20.82
CA VAL A 28 -11.69 -8.30 -20.59
C VAL A 28 -10.48 -9.16 -20.95
N PRO A 29 -9.43 -8.60 -21.59
CA PRO A 29 -8.20 -9.34 -21.87
C PRO A 29 -7.56 -9.92 -20.61
N GLU A 30 -7.08 -11.16 -20.66
CA GLU A 30 -6.42 -11.84 -19.53
C GLU A 30 -5.16 -11.10 -19.07
N GLU A 31 -4.48 -10.41 -20.00
CA GLU A 31 -3.24 -9.66 -19.72
C GLU A 31 -3.51 -8.27 -19.15
N LEU A 32 -4.76 -7.87 -18.89
CA LEU A 32 -5.07 -6.50 -18.44
C LEU A 32 -4.23 -6.08 -17.22
N ASN A 33 -4.24 -6.89 -16.15
CA ASN A 33 -3.52 -6.54 -14.93
C ASN A 33 -2.01 -6.71 -15.07
N LEU A 34 -1.54 -7.63 -15.91
CA LEU A 34 -0.13 -7.74 -16.26
C LEU A 34 0.38 -6.45 -16.91
N ILE A 35 -0.30 -5.96 -17.95
CA ILE A 35 0.06 -4.73 -18.67
C ILE A 35 0.03 -3.51 -17.71
N ARG A 36 -0.96 -3.45 -16.83
CA ARG A 36 -1.08 -2.38 -15.83
C ARG A 36 0.09 -2.41 -14.85
N PHE A 37 0.46 -3.59 -14.37
CA PHE A 37 1.57 -3.77 -13.46
C PHE A 37 2.91 -3.43 -14.12
N GLU A 38 3.16 -3.89 -15.34
CA GLU A 38 4.36 -3.53 -16.12
C GLU A 38 4.49 -2.02 -16.32
N ARG A 39 3.39 -1.31 -16.59
CA ARG A 39 3.39 0.16 -16.69
C ARG A 39 3.77 0.85 -15.37
N VAL A 40 3.27 0.35 -14.24
CA VAL A 40 3.64 0.87 -12.92
C VAL A 40 5.13 0.64 -12.65
N LEU A 41 5.65 -0.56 -12.95
CA LEU A 41 7.06 -0.88 -12.78
C LEU A 41 7.96 -0.02 -13.68
N ASP A 42 7.57 0.18 -14.94
CA ASP A 42 8.29 1.08 -15.84
C ASP A 42 8.36 2.51 -15.28
N ARG A 43 7.23 3.03 -14.79
CA ARG A 43 7.17 4.35 -14.16
C ARG A 43 8.05 4.46 -12.92
N LEU A 44 8.10 3.44 -12.08
CA LEU A 44 8.92 3.40 -10.88
C LEU A 44 10.43 3.28 -11.20
N PHE A 45 10.79 2.43 -12.17
CA PHE A 45 12.20 2.13 -12.43
C PHE A 45 12.86 3.09 -13.42
N ASN A 46 12.09 3.68 -14.33
CA ASN A 46 12.58 4.62 -15.33
C ASN A 46 12.14 6.08 -15.10
N GLY A 47 11.25 6.29 -14.12
CA GLY A 47 10.80 7.63 -13.72
C GLY A 47 11.80 8.40 -12.86
N PRO A 48 11.46 9.65 -12.50
CA PRO A 48 12.33 10.55 -11.75
C PRO A 48 12.48 10.17 -10.26
N ASN A 49 11.54 9.41 -9.69
CA ASN A 49 11.49 9.07 -8.28
C ASN A 49 11.79 7.58 -8.11
N ARG A 50 13.01 7.26 -7.71
CA ARG A 50 13.41 5.87 -7.45
C ARG A 50 13.15 5.51 -6.01
N PRO A 51 12.39 4.43 -5.73
CA PRO A 51 12.19 3.96 -4.37
C PRO A 51 13.45 3.29 -3.83
N ASP A 52 13.64 3.42 -2.51
CA ASP A 52 14.64 2.69 -1.74
C ASP A 52 14.12 1.33 -1.27
N LEU A 53 12.78 1.17 -1.27
CA LEU A 53 12.05 0.01 -0.78
C LEU A 53 10.69 -0.09 -1.48
N ILE A 54 10.25 -1.30 -1.84
CA ILE A 54 8.89 -1.56 -2.33
C ILE A 54 8.14 -2.45 -1.35
N ILE A 55 6.94 -2.03 -0.97
CA ILE A 55 5.96 -2.86 -0.25
C ILE A 55 4.84 -3.24 -1.24
N LEU A 56 4.61 -4.55 -1.41
CA LEU A 56 3.42 -5.05 -2.08
C LEU A 56 2.39 -5.37 -0.99
N SER A 57 1.40 -4.50 -0.81
CA SER A 57 0.54 -4.55 0.37
C SER A 57 -0.72 -5.41 0.22
N GLY A 58 -0.56 -6.57 -0.41
CA GLY A 58 -1.59 -7.61 -0.53
C GLY A 58 -2.37 -7.58 -1.84
N ASP A 59 -3.17 -8.62 -2.05
CA ASP A 59 -3.90 -8.94 -3.27
C ASP A 59 -3.00 -8.85 -4.51
N ILE A 60 -1.83 -9.51 -4.38
CA ILE A 60 -0.82 -9.59 -5.44
C ILE A 60 -1.37 -10.43 -6.60
N THR A 61 -2.06 -11.51 -6.27
CA THR A 61 -2.70 -12.40 -7.21
C THR A 61 -4.21 -12.36 -7.07
N ASP A 62 -4.94 -12.80 -8.11
CA ASP A 62 -6.40 -12.86 -8.06
C ASP A 62 -6.94 -14.12 -7.36
N ARG A 63 -6.15 -15.21 -7.35
CA ARG A 63 -6.60 -16.53 -6.89
C ARG A 63 -5.63 -17.25 -5.96
N GLY A 64 -4.55 -16.60 -5.53
CA GLY A 64 -3.53 -17.21 -4.68
C GLY A 64 -2.70 -18.30 -5.36
N ASP A 65 -2.72 -18.39 -6.71
CA ASP A 65 -2.06 -19.45 -7.44
C ASP A 65 -0.55 -19.23 -7.61
N GLU A 66 0.21 -20.33 -7.62
CA GLU A 66 1.67 -20.32 -7.73
C GLU A 66 2.17 -19.68 -9.04
N ALA A 67 1.43 -19.82 -10.15
CA ALA A 67 1.84 -19.30 -11.44
C ALA A 67 1.81 -17.77 -11.45
N SER A 68 0.77 -17.16 -10.90
CA SER A 68 0.65 -15.70 -10.76
C SER A 68 1.70 -15.12 -9.82
N PHE A 69 2.02 -15.80 -8.71
CA PHE A 69 3.13 -15.40 -7.83
C PHE A 69 4.49 -15.53 -8.51
N ALA A 70 4.74 -16.61 -9.25
CA ALA A 70 5.99 -16.81 -9.99
C ALA A 70 6.16 -15.73 -11.08
N GLU A 71 5.09 -15.35 -11.77
CA GLU A 71 5.12 -14.27 -12.76
C GLU A 71 5.40 -12.91 -12.10
N THR A 72 4.77 -12.63 -10.96
CA THR A 72 5.09 -11.43 -10.16
C THR A 72 6.57 -11.38 -9.77
N ALA A 73 7.10 -12.48 -9.25
CA ALA A 73 8.52 -12.57 -8.88
C ALA A 73 9.45 -12.40 -10.10
N ARG A 74 9.08 -12.95 -11.25
CA ARG A 74 9.82 -12.79 -12.51
C ARG A 74 9.88 -11.32 -12.96
N LEU A 75 8.77 -10.61 -12.90
CA LEU A 75 8.69 -9.18 -13.27
C LEU A 75 9.55 -8.31 -12.36
N LEU A 76 9.63 -8.69 -11.09
CA LEU A 76 10.38 -7.97 -10.06
C LEU A 76 11.83 -8.41 -9.90
N HIS A 77 12.28 -9.43 -10.68
CA HIS A 77 13.63 -10.02 -10.54
C HIS A 77 14.77 -9.00 -10.64
N ASN A 78 14.62 -8.02 -11.52
CA ASN A 78 15.63 -6.97 -11.74
C ASN A 78 15.31 -5.66 -11.00
N CYS A 79 14.45 -5.70 -10.00
CA CYS A 79 14.14 -4.52 -9.19
C CYS A 79 15.41 -4.01 -8.50
N PRO A 80 15.73 -2.71 -8.60
CA PRO A 80 16.98 -2.16 -8.05
C PRO A 80 16.94 -1.96 -6.52
N CYS A 81 15.83 -2.25 -5.86
CA CYS A 81 15.66 -2.10 -4.43
C CYS A 81 14.96 -3.34 -3.81
N PRO A 82 15.06 -3.54 -2.48
CA PRO A 82 14.36 -4.62 -1.78
C PRO A 82 12.84 -4.56 -1.97
N ILE A 83 12.22 -5.74 -2.08
CA ILE A 83 10.77 -5.92 -2.22
C ILE A 83 10.26 -6.76 -1.07
N TRP A 84 9.18 -6.30 -0.44
CA TRP A 84 8.57 -6.96 0.71
C TRP A 84 7.07 -7.15 0.46
N PRO A 85 6.66 -8.34 0.02
CA PRO A 85 5.26 -8.65 -0.24
C PRO A 85 4.51 -9.05 1.04
N MET A 86 3.27 -8.63 1.12
CA MET A 86 2.29 -9.00 2.14
C MET A 86 1.15 -9.77 1.50
N VAL A 87 0.37 -10.48 2.30
CA VAL A 87 -0.86 -11.16 1.83
C VAL A 87 -2.07 -10.26 1.95
N GLY A 88 -2.95 -10.32 0.94
CA GLY A 88 -4.34 -9.88 0.98
C GLY A 88 -5.29 -11.08 0.97
N ASN A 89 -6.61 -10.83 0.86
CA ASN A 89 -7.62 -11.88 0.93
C ASN A 89 -7.67 -12.79 -0.33
N HIS A 90 -7.13 -12.34 -1.45
CA HIS A 90 -7.00 -13.13 -2.66
C HIS A 90 -5.74 -14.00 -2.72
N ASP A 91 -4.79 -13.78 -1.80
CA ASP A 91 -3.49 -14.44 -1.81
C ASP A 91 -3.47 -15.75 -1.01
N ASP A 92 -2.48 -16.58 -1.30
CA ASP A 92 -2.13 -17.76 -0.50
C ASP A 92 -0.75 -17.58 0.15
N ARG A 93 -0.65 -17.83 1.47
CA ARG A 93 0.61 -17.67 2.23
C ARG A 93 1.73 -18.57 1.74
N GLN A 94 1.42 -19.83 1.40
CA GLN A 94 2.45 -20.80 1.00
C GLN A 94 2.98 -20.49 -0.40
N ALA A 95 2.08 -20.13 -1.34
CA ALA A 95 2.47 -19.72 -2.67
C ALA A 95 3.31 -18.43 -2.65
N LEU A 96 2.94 -17.46 -1.79
CA LEU A 96 3.74 -16.25 -1.60
C LEU A 96 5.15 -16.57 -1.07
N ILE A 97 5.28 -17.39 -0.03
CA ILE A 97 6.57 -17.78 0.53
C ILE A 97 7.42 -18.51 -0.52
N SER A 98 6.80 -19.36 -1.34
CA SER A 98 7.49 -20.09 -2.41
C SER A 98 8.10 -19.14 -3.45
N ALA A 99 7.38 -18.08 -3.83
CA ALA A 99 7.83 -17.09 -4.79
C ALA A 99 8.79 -16.04 -4.19
N PHE A 100 8.63 -15.72 -2.90
CA PHE A 100 9.41 -14.70 -2.19
C PHE A 100 10.02 -15.27 -0.90
N PRO A 101 11.09 -16.08 -1.01
CA PRO A 101 11.66 -16.83 0.12
C PRO A 101 12.31 -15.96 1.20
N GLN A 102 12.49 -14.66 0.96
CA GLN A 102 12.93 -13.70 1.97
C GLN A 102 11.85 -13.42 3.03
N VAL A 103 10.56 -13.57 2.67
CA VAL A 103 9.45 -13.46 3.61
C VAL A 103 9.26 -14.80 4.32
N ARG A 104 9.24 -14.76 5.64
CA ARG A 104 9.08 -15.95 6.47
C ARG A 104 7.94 -15.73 7.45
N PRO A 105 7.16 -16.79 7.75
CA PRO A 105 6.19 -16.72 8.83
C PRO A 105 6.89 -16.35 10.15
N ALA A 106 6.21 -15.54 10.96
CA ALA A 106 6.57 -15.38 12.36
C ALA A 106 6.32 -16.70 13.13
N ASP A 107 6.80 -16.80 14.37
CA ASP A 107 6.67 -18.01 15.19
C ASP A 107 5.22 -18.45 15.40
N ASP A 108 4.28 -17.55 15.20
CA ASP A 108 2.83 -17.77 15.30
C ASP A 108 2.16 -18.21 13.98
N GLY A 109 2.95 -18.32 12.90
CA GLY A 109 2.51 -18.81 11.59
C GLY A 109 1.91 -17.74 10.66
N PHE A 110 1.80 -16.48 11.09
CA PHE A 110 1.36 -15.38 10.25
C PHE A 110 2.51 -14.74 9.48
N LEU A 111 2.23 -14.12 8.30
CA LEU A 111 3.22 -13.40 7.52
C LEU A 111 3.26 -11.93 7.93
N HIS A 112 3.62 -11.69 9.17
CA HIS A 112 3.90 -10.35 9.65
C HIS A 112 5.36 -10.21 10.07
N TYR A 113 5.94 -9.04 9.82
CA TYR A 113 7.36 -8.80 10.05
C TYR A 113 7.65 -7.32 10.26
N VAL A 114 8.82 -7.03 10.82
CA VAL A 114 9.34 -5.68 11.02
C VAL A 114 10.54 -5.48 10.10
N LEU A 115 10.60 -4.34 9.46
CA LEU A 115 11.75 -3.86 8.72
C LEU A 115 12.30 -2.62 9.41
N GLU A 116 13.60 -2.52 9.44
CA GLU A 116 14.33 -1.37 9.96
C GLU A 116 15.23 -0.79 8.85
N PRO A 117 14.61 -0.19 7.80
CA PRO A 117 15.36 0.28 6.65
C PRO A 117 16.27 1.45 6.98
N ARG A 118 16.01 2.14 8.12
CA ARG A 118 16.81 3.22 8.67
C ARG A 118 16.79 3.14 10.20
N LEU A 119 17.77 3.76 10.86
CA LEU A 119 17.82 3.83 12.32
C LEU A 119 16.70 4.68 12.93
N ASP A 120 16.13 5.58 12.15
CA ASP A 120 15.09 6.54 12.54
C ASP A 120 13.70 6.20 11.96
N LEU A 121 13.52 5.01 11.36
CA LEU A 121 12.24 4.57 10.82
C LEU A 121 12.09 3.06 10.91
N ARG A 122 10.97 2.62 11.48
CA ARG A 122 10.51 1.22 11.45
C ARG A 122 9.32 1.08 10.53
N VAL A 123 9.23 -0.06 9.87
CA VAL A 123 8.09 -0.46 9.04
C VAL A 123 7.56 -1.77 9.58
N ILE A 124 6.29 -1.82 9.94
CA ILE A 124 5.59 -3.04 10.35
C ILE A 124 4.66 -3.46 9.22
N CYS A 125 4.88 -4.65 8.68
CA CYS A 125 3.96 -5.30 7.75
C CYS A 125 3.09 -6.27 8.53
N LEU A 126 1.78 -6.03 8.56
CA LEU A 126 0.83 -6.77 9.39
C LEU A 126 -0.08 -7.65 8.55
N ASP A 127 -0.02 -8.95 8.77
CA ASP A 127 -0.92 -9.93 8.15
C ASP A 127 -2.33 -9.81 8.75
N THR A 128 -3.29 -9.40 7.93
CA THR A 128 -4.71 -9.29 8.31
C THR A 128 -5.60 -10.26 7.54
N MET A 129 -5.01 -11.20 6.79
CA MET A 129 -5.76 -12.19 6.02
C MET A 129 -6.35 -13.27 6.92
N GLU A 130 -7.57 -13.70 6.60
CA GLU A 130 -8.19 -14.93 7.07
C GLU A 130 -8.63 -15.74 5.84
N SER A 131 -8.13 -16.98 5.74
CA SER A 131 -8.39 -17.82 4.57
C SER A 131 -9.90 -18.04 4.35
N GLY A 132 -10.36 -17.82 3.13
CA GLY A 132 -11.76 -17.97 2.75
C GLY A 132 -12.68 -16.81 3.19
N ARG A 133 -12.13 -15.74 3.68
CA ARG A 133 -12.85 -14.52 4.07
C ARG A 133 -12.39 -13.31 3.25
N HIS A 134 -13.35 -12.51 2.76
CA HIS A 134 -13.06 -11.27 2.04
C HIS A 134 -12.57 -10.16 2.98
N GLY A 135 -13.20 -10.00 4.14
CA GLY A 135 -12.82 -9.00 5.13
C GLY A 135 -11.61 -9.38 5.98
N GLY A 136 -11.04 -8.38 6.66
CA GLY A 136 -9.88 -8.54 7.49
C GLY A 136 -10.11 -9.36 8.78
N ALA A 137 -9.01 -9.80 9.38
CA ALA A 137 -8.99 -10.46 10.66
C ALA A 137 -7.76 -10.05 11.50
N PHE A 138 -7.97 -9.95 12.79
CA PHE A 138 -6.91 -9.63 13.75
C PHE A 138 -7.22 -10.32 15.08
N CYS A 139 -6.66 -11.52 15.26
CA CYS A 139 -6.88 -12.33 16.46
C CYS A 139 -5.95 -11.92 17.62
N ASP A 140 -6.16 -12.52 18.79
CA ASP A 140 -5.35 -12.20 19.99
C ASP A 140 -3.86 -12.54 19.81
N VAL A 141 -3.52 -13.52 18.96
CA VAL A 141 -2.13 -13.84 18.66
C VAL A 141 -1.47 -12.69 17.92
N ARG A 142 -2.10 -12.19 16.85
CA ARG A 142 -1.62 -11.01 16.10
C ARG A 142 -1.58 -9.75 16.98
N ALA A 143 -2.55 -9.59 17.88
CA ALA A 143 -2.59 -8.47 18.83
C ALA A 143 -1.39 -8.48 19.78
N ARG A 144 -1.07 -9.65 20.35
CA ARG A 144 0.12 -9.79 21.21
C ARG A 144 1.41 -9.52 20.44
N TRP A 145 1.53 -10.06 19.21
CA TRP A 145 2.69 -9.82 18.38
C TRP A 145 2.88 -8.32 18.08
N LEU A 146 1.85 -7.63 17.59
CA LEU A 146 1.92 -6.21 17.27
C LEU A 146 2.26 -5.38 18.52
N SER A 147 1.59 -5.64 19.63
CA SER A 147 1.87 -4.97 20.91
C SER A 147 3.33 -5.15 21.36
N ALA A 148 3.88 -6.37 21.24
CA ALA A 148 5.27 -6.63 21.56
C ALA A 148 6.22 -5.84 20.63
N ARG A 149 5.97 -5.83 19.32
CA ARG A 149 6.81 -5.09 18.35
C ARG A 149 6.77 -3.57 18.59
N LEU A 150 5.63 -3.00 18.94
CA LEU A 150 5.52 -1.58 19.27
C LEU A 150 6.25 -1.24 20.57
N ASN A 151 6.15 -2.11 21.59
CA ASN A 151 6.81 -1.91 22.89
C ASN A 151 8.34 -2.05 22.84
N GLU A 152 8.89 -2.73 21.85
CA GLU A 152 10.35 -2.87 21.65
C GLU A 152 11.01 -1.54 21.27
N ALA A 153 10.30 -0.66 20.60
CA ALA A 153 10.82 0.63 20.12
C ALA A 153 9.78 1.75 20.28
N PRO A 154 9.42 2.10 21.52
CA PRO A 154 8.30 3.01 21.80
C PRO A 154 8.54 4.46 21.35
N ASN A 155 9.77 4.80 20.99
CA ASN A 155 10.15 6.16 20.57
C ASN A 155 10.65 6.21 19.12
N THR A 156 10.65 5.08 18.38
CA THR A 156 11.09 5.06 17.00
C THR A 156 9.90 5.25 16.07
N PRO A 157 9.89 6.27 15.21
CA PRO A 157 8.86 6.47 14.20
C PRO A 157 8.57 5.18 13.46
N THR A 158 7.30 4.81 13.42
CA THR A 158 6.84 3.51 12.90
C THR A 158 5.72 3.72 11.91
N VAL A 159 5.83 3.10 10.74
CA VAL A 159 4.76 3.03 9.73
C VAL A 159 4.22 1.62 9.67
N ILE A 160 2.89 1.48 9.69
CA ILE A 160 2.23 0.18 9.61
C ILE A 160 1.63 0.03 8.22
N PHE A 161 1.98 -1.06 7.53
CA PHE A 161 1.29 -1.52 6.32
C PHE A 161 0.43 -2.73 6.67
N MET A 162 -0.80 -2.74 6.18
CA MET A 162 -1.74 -3.85 6.30
C MET A 162 -2.68 -3.84 5.10
N HIS A 163 -3.20 -5.01 4.70
CA HIS A 163 -4.06 -5.04 3.50
C HIS A 163 -5.44 -4.46 3.80
N HIS A 164 -6.16 -5.01 4.78
CA HIS A 164 -7.55 -4.64 5.07
C HIS A 164 -7.64 -3.38 5.94
N PRO A 165 -8.30 -2.30 5.49
CA PRO A 165 -8.50 -1.11 6.28
C PRO A 165 -9.57 -1.35 7.37
N PRO A 166 -9.31 -0.95 8.64
CA PRO A 166 -10.24 -1.14 9.76
C PRO A 166 -11.25 0.02 9.88
N ILE A 167 -11.84 0.43 8.76
CA ILE A 167 -12.68 1.62 8.64
C ILE A 167 -13.97 1.32 7.89
N ILE A 168 -14.95 2.20 8.03
CA ILE A 168 -16.10 2.30 7.16
C ILE A 168 -15.79 3.36 6.11
N SER A 169 -15.69 2.97 4.85
CA SER A 169 -15.32 3.83 3.74
C SER A 169 -16.53 4.55 3.12
N GLY A 170 -17.72 3.99 3.32
CA GLY A 170 -18.97 4.39 2.68
C GLY A 170 -19.23 3.62 1.37
N ILE A 171 -18.31 2.77 0.90
CA ILE A 171 -18.56 1.85 -0.21
C ILE A 171 -19.15 0.57 0.38
N ASP A 172 -20.47 0.54 0.49
CA ASP A 172 -21.23 -0.38 1.34
C ASP A 172 -20.85 -1.85 1.20
N TRP A 173 -20.61 -2.34 -0.03
CA TRP A 173 -20.28 -3.74 -0.29
C TRP A 173 -18.81 -4.11 0.00
N MET A 174 -17.95 -3.11 0.20
CA MET A 174 -16.54 -3.29 0.59
C MET A 174 -16.31 -3.11 2.08
N ASP A 175 -17.26 -2.49 2.78
CA ASP A 175 -17.09 -2.13 4.17
C ASP A 175 -17.25 -3.33 5.12
N PRO A 176 -16.43 -3.42 6.17
CA PRO A 176 -16.65 -4.38 7.25
C PRO A 176 -17.91 -4.00 8.05
N ALA A 177 -18.44 -4.95 8.81
CA ALA A 177 -19.47 -4.61 9.78
C ALA A 177 -18.91 -3.63 10.84
N PRO A 178 -19.69 -2.61 11.28
CA PRO A 178 -19.20 -1.54 12.16
C PRO A 178 -18.56 -2.00 13.47
N ASP A 179 -19.01 -3.13 14.02
CA ASP A 179 -18.61 -3.65 15.32
C ASP A 179 -17.78 -4.94 15.22
N GLU A 180 -17.07 -5.15 14.11
CA GLU A 180 -16.23 -6.34 13.98
C GLU A 180 -15.15 -6.40 15.08
N ALA A 181 -15.07 -7.57 15.72
CA ALA A 181 -14.20 -7.77 16.88
C ALA A 181 -12.72 -7.53 16.56
N TRP A 182 -12.28 -7.80 15.31
CA TRP A 182 -10.90 -7.58 14.91
C TRP A 182 -10.54 -6.10 14.84
N ILE A 183 -11.48 -5.24 14.41
CA ILE A 183 -11.29 -3.79 14.35
C ILE A 183 -11.13 -3.22 15.77
N ASN A 184 -12.01 -3.63 16.68
CA ASN A 184 -11.94 -3.18 18.07
C ASN A 184 -10.65 -3.66 18.75
N ARG A 185 -10.21 -4.89 18.48
CA ARG A 185 -8.95 -5.42 19.02
C ARG A 185 -7.74 -4.66 18.49
N LEU A 186 -7.69 -4.37 17.20
CA LEU A 186 -6.63 -3.56 16.60
C LEU A 186 -6.63 -2.13 17.18
N ARG A 187 -7.80 -1.52 17.31
CA ARG A 187 -7.97 -0.20 17.94
C ARG A 187 -7.37 -0.17 19.34
N ASN A 188 -7.65 -1.19 20.17
CA ASN A 188 -7.14 -1.29 21.52
C ASN A 188 -5.61 -1.38 21.57
N VAL A 189 -4.99 -2.09 20.65
CA VAL A 189 -3.51 -2.18 20.54
C VAL A 189 -2.90 -0.85 20.13
N LEU A 190 -3.54 -0.12 19.20
CA LEU A 190 -2.98 1.09 18.60
C LEU A 190 -3.28 2.37 19.41
N THR A 191 -4.28 2.36 20.28
CA THR A 191 -4.61 3.54 21.10
C THR A 191 -3.44 3.91 22.00
N GLY A 192 -2.98 5.15 21.87
CA GLY A 192 -1.85 5.69 22.67
C GLY A 192 -0.46 5.35 22.14
N GLN A 193 -0.35 4.71 20.97
CA GLN A 193 0.93 4.40 20.32
C GLN A 193 1.42 5.61 19.51
N HIS A 194 2.00 6.59 20.20
CA HIS A 194 2.40 7.88 19.60
C HIS A 194 3.55 7.79 18.60
N GLN A 195 4.33 6.69 18.63
CA GLN A 195 5.39 6.44 17.65
C GLN A 195 4.87 5.99 16.27
N VAL A 196 3.57 5.66 16.16
CA VAL A 196 3.00 5.25 14.88
C VAL A 196 2.60 6.48 14.07
N GLU A 197 3.38 6.76 13.03
CA GLU A 197 3.22 7.94 12.16
C GLU A 197 2.03 7.81 11.21
N ALA A 198 1.82 6.61 10.65
CA ALA A 198 0.76 6.34 9.70
C ALA A 198 0.43 4.85 9.59
N ILE A 199 -0.79 4.58 9.11
CA ILE A 199 -1.26 3.25 8.68
C ILE A 199 -1.57 3.35 7.20
N HIS A 200 -1.00 2.45 6.39
CA HIS A 200 -1.26 2.35 4.96
C HIS A 200 -1.90 1.02 4.62
N CYS A 201 -2.99 1.07 3.85
CA CYS A 201 -3.80 -0.09 3.49
C CYS A 201 -3.95 -0.23 1.96
N GLY A 202 -4.49 -1.36 1.52
CA GLY A 202 -5.01 -1.63 0.18
C GLY A 202 -6.50 -1.95 0.21
N HIS A 203 -6.91 -3.00 -0.51
CA HIS A 203 -8.22 -3.64 -0.48
C HIS A 203 -9.36 -2.85 -1.13
N LEU A 204 -9.49 -1.56 -0.87
CA LEU A 204 -10.60 -0.77 -1.40
C LEU A 204 -10.38 -0.30 -2.85
N HIS A 205 -9.21 -0.57 -3.44
CA HIS A 205 -8.82 -0.14 -4.79
C HIS A 205 -8.97 1.37 -5.04
N ARG A 206 -9.12 2.18 -3.99
CA ARG A 206 -9.32 3.64 -4.09
C ARG A 206 -8.48 4.39 -3.08
N HIS A 207 -8.15 5.63 -3.42
CA HIS A 207 -7.55 6.52 -2.44
C HIS A 207 -8.61 6.99 -1.44
N VAL A 208 -8.42 6.60 -0.18
CA VAL A 208 -9.25 7.02 0.96
C VAL A 208 -8.33 7.50 2.07
N THR A 209 -8.65 8.61 2.71
CA THR A 209 -7.91 9.13 3.86
C THR A 209 -8.83 9.38 5.05
N THR A 210 -8.37 8.98 6.22
CA THR A 210 -9.07 9.17 7.50
C THR A 210 -8.08 9.04 8.65
N SER A 211 -8.56 8.77 9.85
CA SER A 211 -7.75 8.37 11.01
C SER A 211 -8.35 7.15 11.69
N PHE A 212 -7.47 6.32 12.28
CA PHE A 212 -7.87 5.17 13.09
C PHE A 212 -7.08 5.16 14.40
N ALA A 213 -7.76 5.06 15.54
CA ALA A 213 -7.17 5.15 16.87
C ALA A 213 -6.33 6.44 17.11
N GLY A 214 -6.65 7.53 16.41
CA GLY A 214 -5.89 8.79 16.46
C GLY A 214 -4.68 8.84 15.50
N ILE A 215 -4.40 7.78 14.76
CA ILE A 215 -3.30 7.66 13.80
C ILE A 215 -3.82 7.96 12.39
N PRO A 216 -3.11 8.78 11.57
CA PRO A 216 -3.44 8.95 10.16
C PRO A 216 -3.51 7.61 9.43
N LEU A 217 -4.56 7.40 8.65
CA LEU A 217 -4.75 6.19 7.85
C LEU A 217 -5.06 6.57 6.42
N ALA A 218 -4.39 5.91 5.48
CA ALA A 218 -4.66 6.04 4.07
C ALA A 218 -4.75 4.68 3.39
N VAL A 219 -5.69 4.57 2.46
CA VAL A 219 -5.79 3.45 1.52
C VAL A 219 -5.17 3.87 0.21
N THR A 220 -4.24 3.08 -0.30
CA THR A 220 -3.59 3.31 -1.58
C THR A 220 -4.48 2.77 -2.71
N PRO A 221 -4.66 3.52 -3.79
CA PRO A 221 -5.41 3.03 -4.94
C PRO A 221 -4.65 1.89 -5.65
N SER A 222 -5.40 1.00 -6.29
CA SER A 222 -4.91 -0.27 -6.85
C SER A 222 -4.05 -0.10 -8.11
N VAL A 223 -3.23 -1.11 -8.38
CA VAL A 223 -2.66 -1.39 -9.70
C VAL A 223 -3.76 -1.96 -10.62
N ALA A 224 -4.60 -2.87 -10.13
CA ALA A 224 -5.77 -3.41 -10.82
C ALA A 224 -6.85 -2.32 -11.08
N PRO A 225 -7.92 -2.62 -11.84
CA PRO A 225 -9.07 -1.73 -11.98
C PRO A 225 -9.63 -1.26 -10.65
N LEU A 226 -10.11 -0.02 -10.62
CA LEU A 226 -10.63 0.61 -9.40
C LEU A 226 -12.04 0.11 -9.06
N VAL A 227 -12.34 -0.02 -7.79
CA VAL A 227 -13.72 -0.08 -7.30
C VAL A 227 -14.43 1.22 -7.66
N ALA A 228 -15.65 1.17 -8.18
CA ALA A 228 -16.44 2.35 -8.50
C ALA A 228 -16.79 3.14 -7.24
N MET A 229 -16.81 4.48 -7.34
CA MET A 229 -17.19 5.32 -6.21
C MET A 229 -18.69 5.52 -6.20
N ASP A 230 -19.37 4.61 -5.52
CA ASP A 230 -20.80 4.75 -5.20
C ASP A 230 -20.95 4.56 -3.68
N LEU A 231 -21.39 5.62 -3.02
CA LEU A 231 -21.59 5.69 -1.57
C LEU A 231 -23.05 5.43 -1.17
N ASN A 232 -23.89 5.01 -2.12
CA ASN A 232 -25.25 4.61 -1.81
C ASN A 232 -25.29 3.16 -1.30
N PRO A 233 -26.17 2.85 -0.35
CA PRO A 233 -26.35 1.49 0.13
C PRO A 233 -26.67 0.52 -1.02
N ILE A 234 -26.18 -0.73 -0.91
CA ILE A 234 -26.49 -1.79 -1.85
C ILE A 234 -27.57 -2.71 -1.28
N THR A 235 -28.52 -3.09 -2.12
CA THR A 235 -29.53 -4.09 -1.77
C THR A 235 -29.13 -5.39 -2.48
N PRO A 236 -28.47 -6.35 -1.79
CA PRO A 236 -27.78 -7.46 -2.45
C PRO A 236 -28.70 -8.41 -3.23
N PHE A 237 -30.02 -8.36 -2.98
CA PHE A 237 -31.02 -9.19 -3.66
C PHE A 237 -31.71 -8.47 -4.83
N VAL A 238 -31.39 -7.19 -5.07
CA VAL A 238 -32.03 -6.36 -6.12
C VAL A 238 -30.92 -5.67 -6.92
N PRO A 239 -30.42 -6.30 -8.00
CA PRO A 239 -29.45 -5.66 -8.90
C PRO A 239 -30.03 -4.35 -9.45
N ASP A 240 -29.21 -3.29 -9.47
CA ASP A 240 -29.57 -1.93 -9.89
C ASP A 240 -28.68 -1.37 -10.99
N ASP A 241 -27.91 -2.26 -11.65
CA ASP A 241 -27.00 -1.97 -12.78
C ASP A 241 -25.91 -0.90 -12.47
N ARG A 242 -25.63 -0.63 -11.17
CA ARG A 242 -24.54 0.27 -10.80
C ARG A 242 -23.18 -0.27 -11.22
N ASP A 243 -22.26 0.63 -11.50
CA ASP A 243 -20.86 0.26 -11.73
C ASP A 243 -20.24 -0.28 -10.43
N ILE A 244 -19.51 -1.40 -10.53
CA ILE A 244 -18.79 -2.01 -9.40
C ILE A 244 -17.28 -1.83 -9.59
N ILE A 245 -16.75 -2.11 -10.79
CA ILE A 245 -15.33 -2.00 -11.12
C ILE A 245 -15.16 -1.18 -12.39
N THR A 246 -14.20 -0.25 -12.39
CA THR A 246 -13.90 0.63 -13.52
C THR A 246 -12.44 0.51 -13.94
N ALA A 247 -12.18 0.49 -15.25
CA ALA A 247 -10.84 0.39 -15.83
C ALA A 247 -10.07 1.73 -15.79
N ALA A 248 -10.19 2.51 -14.71
CA ALA A 248 -9.39 3.71 -14.50
C ALA A 248 -7.88 3.39 -14.49
N PRO A 249 -6.97 4.36 -14.74
CA PRO A 249 -5.53 4.13 -14.79
C PRO A 249 -4.98 3.46 -13.52
N PRO A 250 -3.94 2.61 -13.63
CA PRO A 250 -3.28 2.02 -12.46
C PRO A 250 -2.60 3.09 -11.63
N SER A 251 -2.47 2.83 -10.34
CA SER A 251 -1.91 3.79 -9.40
C SER A 251 -0.95 3.13 -8.42
N TYR A 252 -0.15 3.95 -7.74
CA TYR A 252 0.72 3.57 -6.63
C TYR A 252 0.94 4.75 -5.69
N ALA A 253 1.54 4.49 -4.52
CA ALA A 253 1.94 5.55 -3.60
C ALA A 253 3.47 5.59 -3.43
N LEU A 254 4.01 6.79 -3.16
CA LEU A 254 5.35 7.03 -2.67
C LEU A 254 5.28 7.67 -1.30
N HIS A 255 5.80 7.01 -0.30
CA HIS A 255 5.90 7.50 1.07
C HIS A 255 7.32 7.98 1.31
N CYS A 256 7.48 9.28 1.52
CA CYS A 256 8.76 9.95 1.64
C CYS A 256 9.01 10.28 3.11
N TRP A 257 10.02 9.65 3.71
CA TRP A 257 10.51 9.94 5.05
C TRP A 257 11.73 10.86 4.97
N ASP A 258 11.70 12.00 5.67
CA ASP A 258 12.80 12.97 5.67
C ASP A 258 13.58 13.01 7.01
N GLY A 259 13.25 12.12 7.94
CA GLY A 259 13.80 12.06 9.29
C GLY A 259 12.92 12.76 10.34
N ASN A 260 11.84 13.43 9.93
CA ASN A 260 10.93 14.15 10.79
C ASN A 260 9.45 13.91 10.46
N ALA A 261 9.12 13.74 9.18
CA ALA A 261 7.75 13.56 8.73
C ALA A 261 7.66 12.54 7.60
N LEU A 262 6.53 11.82 7.56
CA LEU A 262 6.17 10.95 6.45
C LEU A 262 5.19 11.67 5.52
N VAL A 263 5.60 11.92 4.29
CA VAL A 263 4.76 12.55 3.27
C VAL A 263 4.39 11.51 2.21
N SER A 264 3.10 11.33 1.96
CA SER A 264 2.59 10.34 1.00
C SER A 264 2.08 11.02 -0.26
N HIS A 265 2.57 10.58 -1.42
CA HIS A 265 2.13 11.01 -2.74
C HIS A 265 1.46 9.84 -3.45
N TYR A 266 0.37 10.11 -4.16
CA TYR A 266 -0.38 9.12 -4.94
C TYR A 266 -0.31 9.49 -6.41
N GLU A 267 0.16 8.55 -7.25
CA GLU A 267 0.33 8.79 -8.67
C GLU A 267 -0.51 7.81 -9.48
N GLN A 268 -1.22 8.33 -10.47
CA GLN A 268 -1.85 7.53 -11.53
C GLN A 268 -0.89 7.40 -12.70
N VAL A 269 -0.74 6.19 -13.22
CA VAL A 269 0.13 5.91 -14.35
C VAL A 269 -0.65 5.97 -15.66
N GLY A 270 -0.34 6.97 -16.47
CA GLY A 270 -0.98 7.22 -17.77
C GLY A 270 -0.12 8.11 -18.64
N ASP A 271 -0.56 8.30 -19.89
CA ASP A 271 0.08 9.17 -20.85
C ASP A 271 -0.51 10.59 -20.73
N TRP A 272 0.12 11.41 -19.91
CA TRP A 272 -0.31 12.78 -19.67
C TRP A 272 0.46 13.77 -20.55
N GLN A 273 -0.25 14.73 -21.15
CA GLN A 273 0.40 15.83 -21.88
C GLN A 273 1.20 16.69 -20.90
N VAL A 274 2.49 16.86 -21.16
CA VAL A 274 3.33 17.83 -20.42
C VAL A 274 2.98 19.24 -20.86
N LEU A 275 2.46 20.05 -19.96
CA LEU A 275 2.04 21.43 -20.25
C LEU A 275 3.13 22.46 -19.97
N ALA A 276 4.09 22.15 -19.08
CA ALA A 276 5.22 23.02 -18.75
C ALA A 276 6.45 22.19 -18.38
N LYS A 277 7.64 22.72 -18.66
CA LYS A 277 8.93 22.13 -18.26
C LYS A 277 9.77 23.19 -17.60
N PHE A 278 10.66 22.78 -16.68
CA PHE A 278 11.65 23.71 -16.13
C PHE A 278 12.71 24.01 -17.21
N ASP A 279 12.47 25.09 -17.92
CA ASP A 279 13.34 25.64 -18.95
C ASP A 279 13.69 27.10 -18.63
N THR A 280 14.38 27.80 -19.55
CA THR A 280 14.75 29.19 -19.36
C THR A 280 13.54 30.12 -19.19
N GLY A 281 12.36 29.77 -19.73
CA GLY A 281 11.14 30.59 -19.62
C GLY A 281 10.55 30.56 -18.21
N LEU A 282 10.70 29.42 -17.48
CA LEU A 282 10.20 29.26 -16.10
C LEU A 282 11.27 29.55 -15.03
N GLN A 283 12.53 29.73 -15.42
CA GLN A 283 13.65 29.86 -14.48
C GLN A 283 13.45 31.01 -13.48
N SER A 284 13.07 32.22 -13.94
CA SER A 284 12.90 33.36 -13.04
C SER A 284 11.77 33.18 -12.05
N MET A 285 10.67 32.52 -12.45
CA MET A 285 9.54 32.18 -11.56
C MET A 285 10.01 31.23 -10.47
N ILE A 286 10.71 30.15 -10.82
CA ILE A 286 11.20 29.16 -9.83
C ILE A 286 12.24 29.82 -8.90
N MET A 287 13.15 30.66 -9.41
CA MET A 287 14.09 31.40 -8.57
C MET A 287 13.37 32.32 -7.56
N GLY A 288 12.31 33.02 -8.00
CA GLY A 288 11.50 33.84 -7.10
C GLY A 288 10.87 33.01 -5.98
N MET A 289 10.24 31.87 -6.31
CA MET A 289 9.65 30.95 -5.32
C MET A 289 10.68 30.39 -4.32
N LEU A 290 11.90 30.10 -4.78
CA LEU A 290 12.97 29.60 -3.92
C LEU A 290 13.52 30.70 -2.99
N ALA A 291 13.59 31.95 -3.45
CA ALA A 291 14.02 33.06 -2.62
C ALA A 291 13.07 33.41 -1.47
N GLU A 292 11.80 33.00 -1.55
CA GLU A 292 10.83 33.15 -0.44
C GLU A 292 11.10 32.20 0.75
N ARG A 293 12.05 31.26 0.60
CA ARG A 293 12.42 30.29 1.66
C ARG A 293 13.56 30.77 2.58
N GLU A 294 14.21 31.86 2.19
CA GLU A 294 15.30 32.51 2.95
C GLU A 294 14.75 33.62 3.88
#